data_15be7d29d354ae96b43876c9bce44bed
#
_entry.id   15be7d29d354ae96b43876c9bce44bed
#
_cell.length_a   1.000
_cell.length_b   1.000
_cell.length_c   1.000
_cell.angle_alpha   90.00
_cell.angle_beta   90.00
_cell.angle_gamma   90.00
#
_symmetry.space_group_name_H-M   'P 1'
#
loop_
_entity.id
_entity.type
_entity.pdbx_description
1 polymer ?
#
loop_
_entity_poly.entity_id
_entity_poly.type
_entity_poly.pdbx_seq_one_letter_code
_entity_poly.pdbx_strand_id
1 'polypeptide(L)'
;MIIMVIIFMVLLFWENELSDEVTMLTLEHLHVDYPRNDASVRYCNFMITQRVIKDPDRTCKKEHVFIHERPRKINSICTSPKKVACQNHSTIFCFQSETKFKMTVCQLIEGTRYPACRYHISPTEGFVLVTCDDFGPVNFQGYVD
;
A
#
# COMPACT_ATOMS: atom_id res chain seq x y z
N MET A 1 23.96 37.33 1.12
CA MET A 1 23.89 36.60 -0.16
C MET A 1 24.31 35.14 -0.03
N ILE A 2 25.49 34.87 0.51
CA ILE A 2 25.98 33.48 0.70
C ILE A 2 25.08 32.68 1.63
N ILE A 3 24.55 33.28 2.69
CA ILE A 3 23.64 32.61 3.63
C ILE A 3 22.33 32.17 2.95
N MET A 4 21.79 32.99 2.04
CA MET A 4 20.55 32.63 1.33
C MET A 4 20.76 31.48 0.36
N VAL A 5 21.91 31.37 -0.28
CA VAL A 5 22.25 30.27 -1.18
C VAL A 5 22.37 28.96 -0.39
N ILE A 6 22.99 28.98 0.79
CA ILE A 6 23.11 27.81 1.67
C ILE A 6 21.75 27.33 2.14
N ILE A 7 20.86 28.22 2.55
CA ILE A 7 19.51 27.90 2.99
C ILE A 7 18.72 27.24 1.84
N PHE A 8 18.84 27.77 0.62
CA PHE A 8 18.17 27.24 -0.55
C PHE A 8 18.64 25.81 -0.88
N MET A 9 19.93 25.55 -0.79
CA MET A 9 20.50 24.22 -1.02
C MET A 9 20.04 23.21 0.03
N VAL A 10 19.96 23.61 1.28
CA VAL A 10 19.45 22.76 2.37
C VAL A 10 17.99 22.43 2.15
N LEU A 11 17.16 23.39 1.74
CA LEU A 11 15.74 23.16 1.46
C LEU A 11 15.54 22.18 0.30
N LEU A 12 16.32 22.29 -0.78
CA LEU A 12 16.26 21.35 -1.90
C LEU A 12 16.63 19.94 -1.47
N PHE A 13 17.63 19.80 -0.62
CA PHE A 13 18.06 18.50 -0.09
C PHE A 13 16.96 17.87 0.78
N TRP A 14 16.29 18.66 1.62
CA TRP A 14 15.18 18.22 2.44
C TRP A 14 13.99 17.74 1.60
N GLU A 15 13.67 18.46 0.54
CA GLU A 15 12.56 18.09 -0.35
C GLU A 15 12.80 16.74 -1.02
N ASN A 16 14.03 16.44 -1.43
CA ASN A 16 14.39 15.17 -2.04
C ASN A 16 14.26 14.01 -1.06
N GLU A 17 14.74 14.16 0.17
CA GLU A 17 14.60 13.14 1.20
C GLU A 17 13.14 12.90 1.56
N LEU A 18 12.36 13.97 1.64
CA LEU A 18 10.94 13.90 1.97
C LEU A 18 10.15 13.15 0.90
N SER A 19 10.46 13.32 -0.38
CA SER A 19 9.74 12.59 -1.44
C SER A 19 10.00 11.10 -1.41
N ASP A 20 11.21 10.65 -1.07
CA ASP A 20 11.52 9.24 -0.93
C ASP A 20 10.79 8.62 0.27
N GLU A 21 10.76 9.31 1.40
CA GLU A 21 10.02 8.89 2.59
C GLU A 21 8.52 8.81 2.32
N VAL A 22 7.96 9.79 1.59
CA VAL A 22 6.54 9.83 1.25
C VAL A 22 6.15 8.63 0.38
N THR A 23 7.01 8.19 -0.53
CA THR A 23 6.73 7.02 -1.38
C THR A 23 6.62 5.75 -0.55
N MET A 24 7.53 5.51 0.38
CA MET A 24 7.47 4.36 1.27
C MET A 24 6.28 4.43 2.23
N LEU A 25 6.03 5.62 2.80
CA LEU A 25 4.90 5.84 3.70
C LEU A 25 3.57 5.63 2.99
N THR A 26 3.48 5.89 1.69
CA THR A 26 2.25 5.70 0.92
C THR A 26 1.83 4.24 0.89
N LEU A 27 2.77 3.30 0.63
CA LEU A 27 2.44 1.88 0.66
C LEU A 27 2.00 1.45 2.06
N GLU A 28 2.75 1.82 3.10
CA GLU A 28 2.39 1.49 4.48
C GLU A 28 1.06 2.11 4.88
N HIS A 29 0.87 3.39 4.58
CA HIS A 29 -0.37 4.10 4.93
C HIS A 29 -1.59 3.46 4.28
N LEU A 30 -1.50 3.10 3.00
CA LEU A 30 -2.63 2.58 2.25
C LEU A 30 -2.91 1.10 2.53
N HIS A 31 -1.88 0.29 2.76
CA HIS A 31 -2.04 -1.15 2.76
C HIS A 31 -1.62 -1.87 4.04
N VAL A 32 -0.83 -1.25 4.92
CA VAL A 32 -0.32 -1.97 6.09
C VAL A 32 -1.12 -1.63 7.34
N ASP A 33 -1.64 -2.66 7.98
CA ASP A 33 -2.33 -2.55 9.26
C ASP A 33 -1.83 -3.67 10.19
N TYR A 34 -0.76 -3.36 10.93
CA TYR A 34 -0.15 -4.31 11.87
C TYR A 34 0.18 -3.61 13.19
N PRO A 35 -0.13 -4.25 14.33
CA PRO A 35 -0.99 -5.43 14.44
C PRO A 35 -2.46 -5.08 14.19
N ARG A 36 -3.23 -6.06 13.70
CA ARG A 36 -4.66 -5.86 13.52
C ARG A 36 -5.36 -5.94 14.88
N ASN A 37 -5.91 -4.84 15.31
CA ASN A 37 -6.57 -4.74 16.62
C ASN A 37 -8.09 -4.92 16.56
N ASP A 38 -8.68 -4.81 15.38
CA ASP A 38 -10.12 -4.89 15.20
C ASP A 38 -10.48 -6.04 14.28
N ALA A 39 -11.30 -6.98 14.79
CA ALA A 39 -11.81 -8.10 14.03
C ALA A 39 -13.31 -7.98 13.73
N SER A 40 -13.88 -6.77 13.93
CA SER A 40 -15.33 -6.57 13.74
C SER A 40 -15.69 -6.52 12.26
N VAL A 41 -16.99 -6.72 11.99
CA VAL A 41 -17.54 -6.59 10.64
C VAL A 41 -17.47 -5.17 10.08
N ARG A 42 -17.15 -4.20 10.92
CA ARG A 42 -17.00 -2.79 10.52
C ARG A 42 -15.57 -2.42 10.14
N TYR A 43 -14.67 -3.37 10.19
CA TYR A 43 -13.24 -3.13 9.99
C TYR A 43 -12.96 -2.40 8.67
N CYS A 44 -13.46 -2.91 7.55
CA CYS A 44 -13.22 -2.30 6.24
C CYS A 44 -13.78 -0.88 6.15
N ASN A 45 -15.02 -0.68 6.58
CA ASN A 45 -15.64 0.65 6.52
C ASN A 45 -14.87 1.67 7.37
N PHE A 46 -14.42 1.25 8.54
CA PHE A 46 -13.63 2.10 9.42
C PHE A 46 -12.26 2.43 8.82
N MET A 47 -11.53 1.41 8.36
CA MET A 47 -10.18 1.59 7.84
C MET A 47 -10.13 2.38 6.53
N ILE A 48 -11.08 2.13 5.64
CA ILE A 48 -11.19 2.87 4.38
C ILE A 48 -11.38 4.37 4.66
N THR A 49 -12.22 4.70 5.64
CA THR A 49 -12.46 6.09 6.03
C THR A 49 -11.25 6.69 6.77
N GLN A 50 -10.71 5.95 7.75
CA GLN A 50 -9.57 6.43 8.54
C GLN A 50 -8.33 6.69 7.68
N ARG A 51 -8.05 5.82 6.73
CA ARG A 51 -6.88 5.93 5.84
C ARG A 51 -7.14 6.76 4.60
N VAL A 52 -8.36 7.26 4.43
CA VAL A 52 -8.79 8.09 3.29
C VAL A 52 -8.53 7.37 1.97
N ILE A 53 -9.07 6.16 1.85
CA ILE A 53 -8.86 5.32 0.67
C ILE A 53 -10.04 5.51 -0.30
N LYS A 54 -9.73 6.06 -1.46
CA LYS A 54 -10.72 6.38 -2.48
C LYS A 54 -10.03 6.49 -3.83
N ASP A 55 -10.80 6.43 -4.90
CA ASP A 55 -10.31 6.75 -6.22
C ASP A 55 -10.05 8.27 -6.36
N PRO A 56 -9.18 8.69 -7.30
CA PRO A 56 -8.84 10.10 -7.46
C PRO A 56 -10.04 11.01 -7.71
N ASP A 57 -11.12 10.51 -8.29
CA ASP A 57 -12.36 11.26 -8.57
C ASP A 57 -13.33 11.26 -7.37
N ARG A 58 -12.88 10.81 -6.20
CA ARG A 58 -13.65 10.70 -4.96
C ARG A 58 -14.79 9.67 -5.01
N THR A 59 -14.71 8.73 -5.90
CA THR A 59 -15.62 7.58 -5.89
C THR A 59 -15.11 6.50 -4.94
N CYS A 60 -16.00 5.62 -4.51
CA CYS A 60 -15.66 4.47 -3.68
C CYS A 60 -14.78 3.52 -4.47
N LYS A 61 -13.63 3.15 -3.91
CA LYS A 61 -12.74 2.17 -4.51
C LYS A 61 -13.41 0.80 -4.47
N LYS A 62 -13.38 0.06 -5.56
CA LYS A 62 -14.09 -1.22 -5.67
C LYS A 62 -13.51 -2.32 -4.77
N GLU A 63 -12.19 -2.35 -4.64
CA GLU A 63 -11.51 -3.33 -3.81
C GLU A 63 -10.26 -2.71 -3.20
N HIS A 64 -9.99 -3.06 -1.95
CA HIS A 64 -8.77 -2.65 -1.29
C HIS A 64 -8.30 -3.75 -0.34
N VAL A 65 -6.98 -3.91 -0.23
CA VAL A 65 -6.37 -4.95 0.60
C VAL A 65 -5.56 -4.32 1.72
N PHE A 66 -5.80 -4.78 2.96
CA PHE A 66 -4.97 -4.44 4.11
C PHE A 66 -4.12 -5.64 4.49
N ILE A 67 -2.83 -5.43 4.68
CA ILE A 67 -1.85 -6.47 4.99
C ILE A 67 -1.53 -6.41 6.47
N HIS A 68 -1.70 -7.54 7.17
CA HIS A 68 -1.51 -7.65 8.62
C HIS A 68 -0.16 -8.29 8.96
N GLU A 69 0.89 -7.72 8.40
CA GLU A 69 2.26 -8.16 8.63
C GLU A 69 3.15 -6.96 8.97
N ARG A 70 4.25 -7.22 9.65
CA ARG A 70 5.19 -6.17 10.05
C ARG A 70 5.78 -5.48 8.82
N PRO A 71 6.00 -4.16 8.86
CA PRO A 71 6.61 -3.45 7.75
C PRO A 71 7.95 -4.04 7.29
N ARG A 72 8.76 -4.56 8.23
CA ARG A 72 10.02 -5.23 7.91
C ARG A 72 9.80 -6.43 6.97
N LYS A 73 8.74 -7.20 7.22
CA LYS A 73 8.42 -8.37 6.42
C LYS A 73 7.97 -7.97 5.01
N ILE A 74 7.25 -6.88 4.89
CA ILE A 74 6.83 -6.33 3.61
C ILE A 74 8.03 -5.80 2.83
N ASN A 75 8.95 -5.10 3.50
CA ASN A 75 10.18 -4.60 2.89
C ASN A 75 11.06 -5.74 2.36
N SER A 76 11.04 -6.89 3.00
CA SER A 76 11.83 -8.06 2.59
C SER A 76 11.35 -8.67 1.27
N ILE A 77 10.15 -8.34 0.79
CA ILE A 77 9.64 -8.84 -0.49
C ILE A 77 10.55 -8.45 -1.65
N CYS A 78 11.16 -7.27 -1.57
CA CYS A 78 12.06 -6.77 -2.62
C CYS A 78 13.37 -7.56 -2.72
N THR A 79 13.70 -8.36 -1.72
CA THR A 79 14.86 -9.26 -1.75
C THR A 79 14.49 -10.67 -2.17
N SER A 80 13.22 -10.93 -2.46
CA SER A 80 12.74 -12.24 -2.89
C SER A 80 13.33 -12.62 -4.25
N PRO A 81 13.75 -13.88 -4.44
CA PRO A 81 14.20 -14.36 -5.74
C PRO A 81 13.04 -14.52 -6.74
N LYS A 82 11.81 -14.41 -6.28
CA LYS A 82 10.63 -14.70 -7.09
C LYS A 82 10.14 -13.44 -7.78
N LYS A 83 10.57 -13.26 -9.03
CA LYS A 83 10.09 -12.19 -9.91
C LYS A 83 9.04 -12.77 -10.84
N VAL A 84 7.88 -12.11 -10.92
CA VAL A 84 6.76 -12.54 -11.77
C VAL A 84 6.21 -11.33 -12.51
N ALA A 85 5.48 -11.55 -13.60
CA ALA A 85 4.78 -10.46 -14.25
C ALA A 85 3.70 -9.92 -13.32
N CYS A 86 3.59 -8.60 -13.21
CA CYS A 86 2.58 -7.98 -12.34
C CYS A 86 1.16 -8.33 -12.78
N GLN A 87 0.96 -8.46 -14.09
CA GLN A 87 -0.31 -8.86 -14.70
C GLN A 87 0.00 -9.70 -15.94
N ASN A 88 -0.99 -10.49 -16.40
CA ASN A 88 -0.80 -11.45 -17.47
C ASN A 88 -0.25 -10.87 -18.78
N HIS A 89 -0.41 -9.58 -19.01
CA HIS A 89 0.04 -8.91 -20.23
C HIS A 89 1.02 -7.76 -19.94
N SER A 90 1.53 -7.69 -18.72
CA SER A 90 2.43 -6.61 -18.32
C SER A 90 3.87 -6.93 -18.68
N THR A 91 4.60 -5.91 -19.13
CA THR A 91 6.06 -5.97 -19.25
C THR A 91 6.76 -5.61 -17.94
N ILE A 92 5.99 -5.17 -16.92
CA ILE A 92 6.51 -4.78 -15.61
C ILE A 92 6.58 -6.02 -14.72
N PHE A 93 7.72 -6.21 -14.05
CA PHE A 93 7.91 -7.30 -13.11
C PHE A 93 7.55 -6.88 -11.69
N CYS A 94 6.92 -7.80 -10.99
CA CYS A 94 6.64 -7.71 -9.56
C CYS A 94 7.54 -8.67 -8.80
N PHE A 95 7.76 -8.35 -7.53
CA PHE A 95 8.35 -9.28 -6.57
C PHE A 95 7.22 -9.95 -5.79
N GLN A 96 7.30 -11.26 -5.66
CA GLN A 96 6.34 -12.05 -4.91
C GLN A 96 6.94 -12.44 -3.57
N SER A 97 6.15 -12.29 -2.49
CA SER A 97 6.59 -12.73 -1.15
C SER A 97 6.91 -14.22 -1.13
N GLU A 98 7.88 -14.62 -0.33
CA GLU A 98 8.27 -16.03 -0.19
C GLU A 98 7.28 -16.83 0.64
N THR A 99 6.52 -16.15 1.50
CA THR A 99 5.52 -16.78 2.36
C THR A 99 4.18 -16.11 2.15
N LYS A 100 3.11 -16.81 2.54
CA LYS A 100 1.77 -16.24 2.53
C LYS A 100 1.63 -15.22 3.65
N PHE A 101 1.03 -14.09 3.34
CA PHE A 101 0.78 -13.02 4.29
C PHE A 101 -0.70 -13.01 4.67
N LYS A 102 -0.98 -12.63 5.92
CA LYS A 102 -2.34 -12.41 6.38
C LYS A 102 -2.85 -11.08 5.89
N MET A 103 -4.05 -11.08 5.33
CA MET A 103 -4.64 -9.89 4.72
C MET A 103 -6.14 -9.84 4.99
N THR A 104 -6.70 -8.66 4.83
CA THR A 104 -8.15 -8.46 4.72
C THR A 104 -8.44 -7.82 3.39
N VAL A 105 -9.26 -8.48 2.58
CA VAL A 105 -9.74 -7.93 1.31
C VAL A 105 -11.07 -7.25 1.56
N CYS A 106 -11.14 -5.96 1.25
CA CYS A 106 -12.35 -5.15 1.36
C CYS A 106 -12.96 -5.01 -0.04
N GLN A 107 -14.17 -5.53 -0.22
CA GLN A 107 -14.86 -5.50 -1.51
C GLN A 107 -16.11 -4.62 -1.39
N LEU A 108 -16.24 -3.66 -2.29
CA LEU A 108 -17.36 -2.71 -2.28
C LEU A 108 -18.68 -3.44 -2.54
N ILE A 109 -19.63 -3.27 -1.62
CA ILE A 109 -20.98 -3.80 -1.75
C ILE A 109 -21.92 -2.69 -2.25
N GLU A 110 -21.78 -1.50 -1.67
CA GLU A 110 -22.70 -0.41 -1.92
C GLU A 110 -22.01 0.94 -1.72
N GLY A 111 -22.40 1.91 -2.53
CA GLY A 111 -21.88 3.25 -2.46
C GLY A 111 -21.19 3.68 -3.73
N THR A 112 -21.29 4.96 -4.04
CA THR A 112 -20.67 5.57 -5.21
C THR A 112 -19.64 6.61 -4.80
N ARG A 113 -20.02 7.49 -3.84
CA ARG A 113 -19.18 8.61 -3.43
C ARG A 113 -18.59 8.39 -2.04
N TYR A 114 -17.27 8.50 -1.95
CA TYR A 114 -16.55 8.52 -0.68
C TYR A 114 -17.00 9.73 0.15
N PRO A 115 -17.21 9.62 1.48
CA PRO A 115 -16.95 8.44 2.31
C PRO A 115 -18.13 7.47 2.48
N ALA A 116 -19.21 7.63 1.76
CA ALA A 116 -20.39 6.77 1.88
C ALA A 116 -20.21 5.45 1.12
N CYS A 117 -19.22 4.68 1.53
CA CYS A 117 -18.87 3.39 0.93
C CYS A 117 -19.09 2.27 1.95
N ARG A 118 -19.64 1.15 1.50
CA ARG A 118 -19.85 -0.02 2.34
C ARG A 118 -19.18 -1.24 1.76
N TYR A 119 -18.38 -1.92 2.58
CA TYR A 119 -17.50 -3.01 2.14
C TYR A 119 -17.82 -4.32 2.82
N HIS A 120 -17.66 -5.38 2.06
CA HIS A 120 -17.61 -6.76 2.57
C HIS A 120 -16.18 -7.07 3.00
N ILE A 121 -16.05 -7.78 4.13
CA ILE A 121 -14.75 -8.14 4.70
C ILE A 121 -14.45 -9.60 4.37
N SER A 122 -13.29 -9.85 3.78
CA SER A 122 -12.84 -11.19 3.45
C SER A 122 -11.43 -11.43 3.99
N PRO A 123 -11.29 -12.13 5.14
CA PRO A 123 -9.96 -12.53 5.62
C PRO A 123 -9.30 -13.47 4.61
N THR A 124 -8.04 -13.20 4.28
CA THR A 124 -7.36 -13.91 3.20
C THR A 124 -5.90 -14.15 3.59
N GLU A 125 -5.32 -15.23 3.08
CA GLU A 125 -3.88 -15.47 3.11
C GLU A 125 -3.41 -15.72 1.70
N GLY A 126 -2.32 -15.05 1.31
CA GLY A 126 -1.79 -15.20 -0.03
C GLY A 126 -0.40 -14.61 -0.17
N PHE A 127 0.23 -14.90 -1.29
CA PHE A 127 1.53 -14.32 -1.63
C PHE A 127 1.32 -12.92 -2.20
N VAL A 128 1.97 -11.95 -1.58
CA VAL A 128 1.82 -10.53 -1.93
C VAL A 128 2.73 -10.18 -3.10
N LEU A 129 2.20 -9.42 -4.04
CA LEU A 129 2.94 -8.90 -5.20
C LEU A 129 3.12 -7.39 -5.06
N VAL A 130 4.37 -6.94 -5.15
CA VAL A 130 4.71 -5.52 -5.09
C VAL A 130 5.71 -5.15 -6.18
N THR A 131 5.68 -3.90 -6.60
CA THR A 131 6.79 -3.32 -7.36
C THR A 131 7.79 -2.72 -6.40
N CYS A 132 9.06 -2.74 -6.76
CA CYS A 132 10.15 -2.24 -5.93
C CYS A 132 11.00 -1.25 -6.69
N ASP A 133 11.54 -0.27 -5.96
CA ASP A 133 12.62 0.58 -6.45
C ASP A 133 13.87 0.36 -5.58
N ASP A 134 14.87 1.23 -5.70
CA ASP A 134 16.12 1.10 -4.95
C ASP A 134 15.95 1.25 -3.44
N PHE A 135 14.82 1.79 -3.00
CA PHE A 135 14.53 2.06 -1.58
C PHE A 135 13.59 1.05 -0.94
N GLY A 136 12.96 0.19 -1.73
CA GLY A 136 12.04 -0.81 -1.21
C GLY A 136 10.74 -0.89 -2.00
N PRO A 137 9.69 -1.50 -1.41
CA PRO A 137 8.41 -1.65 -2.09
C PRO A 137 7.73 -0.29 -2.30
N VAL A 138 7.18 -0.10 -3.49
CA VAL A 138 6.56 1.16 -3.92
C VAL A 138 5.05 1.02 -4.02
N ASN A 139 4.58 0.00 -4.75
CA ASN A 139 3.16 -0.21 -5.02
C ASN A 139 2.75 -1.65 -4.76
N PHE A 140 1.60 -1.80 -4.13
CA PHE A 140 0.91 -3.08 -4.01
C PHE A 140 0.21 -3.39 -5.32
N GLN A 141 0.48 -4.58 -5.89
CA GLN A 141 -0.05 -4.98 -7.19
C GLN A 141 -1.08 -6.12 -7.10
N GLY A 142 -1.26 -6.69 -5.93
CA GLY A 142 -2.20 -7.77 -5.73
C GLY A 142 -1.61 -8.92 -4.93
N TYR A 143 -2.29 -10.05 -4.98
CA TYR A 143 -1.85 -11.25 -4.30
C TYR A 143 -2.28 -12.48 -5.11
N VAL A 144 -1.61 -13.60 -4.86
CA VAL A 144 -1.94 -14.91 -5.44
C VAL A 144 -2.08 -15.94 -4.33
N ASP A 145 -2.93 -16.92 -4.54
CA ASP A 145 -3.19 -17.97 -3.55
C ASP A 145 -2.07 -19.00 -3.43
#